data_ffd187da4fd630b45048a3af037a2f53
#
_entry.id   ffd187da4fd630b45048a3af037a2f53
#
_cell.length_a   1.000
_cell.length_b   1.000
_cell.length_c   1.000
_cell.angle_alpha   90.00
_cell.angle_beta   90.00
_cell.angle_gamma   90.00
#
_symmetry.space_group_name_H-M   'P 1'
#
loop_
_entity.id
_entity.type
_entity.pdbx_description
1 polymer ?
#
loop_
_entity_poly.entity_id
_entity_poly.type
_entity_poly.pdbx_seq_one_letter_code
_entity_poly.pdbx_strand_id
1 'polypeptide(L)'
;MPVIRRWRNSGLFDTLNVYMGYRYNLHSAQFSDQAAPGGKANVVISIRNVGYAPLYNARTAYIVLKNDNKTYALPLQADPRRWLPNDAWSLIREQVDIPANVAEGTYHLYLWMPDRHESIKSDPRYAIRFGNVNVWDQNTGYNDLGATITISTSAPQDPGVLPEGMSEVQRDKVQGTKVIKDGQLIICKGDKEYNVLGHSCF
;
A
#
# COMPACT_ATOMS: atom_id res chain seq x y z
N MET A 1 8.75 36.42 -7.00
CA MET A 1 7.44 36.13 -6.35
C MET A 1 7.66 36.00 -4.84
N PRO A 2 7.27 36.98 -4.02
CA PRO A 2 7.57 36.95 -2.57
C PRO A 2 6.82 35.87 -1.78
N VAL A 3 5.61 35.49 -2.22
CA VAL A 3 4.78 34.48 -1.52
C VAL A 3 5.41 33.09 -1.53
N ILE A 4 5.88 32.61 -2.68
CA ILE A 4 6.51 31.26 -2.81
C ILE A 4 7.80 31.18 -1.99
N ARG A 5 8.58 32.27 -1.96
CA ARG A 5 9.80 32.33 -1.14
C ARG A 5 9.46 32.23 0.36
N ARG A 6 8.39 32.90 0.81
CA ARG A 6 7.91 32.83 2.18
C ARG A 6 7.46 31.42 2.55
N TRP A 7 6.74 30.74 1.66
CA TRP A 7 6.30 29.33 1.86
C TRP A 7 7.48 28.36 1.94
N ARG A 8 8.51 28.55 1.11
CA ARG A 8 9.75 27.75 1.20
C ARG A 8 10.46 27.96 2.54
N ASN A 9 10.62 29.20 2.96
CA ASN A 9 11.30 29.53 4.21
C ASN A 9 10.54 29.04 5.46
N SER A 10 9.24 28.87 5.38
CA SER A 10 8.39 28.36 6.48
C SER A 10 8.20 26.85 6.46
N GLY A 11 8.76 26.11 5.50
CA GLY A 11 8.53 24.67 5.33
C GLY A 11 7.14 24.32 4.76
N LEU A 12 6.26 25.31 4.56
CA LEU A 12 4.93 25.07 4.04
C LEU A 12 4.95 24.51 2.62
N PHE A 13 5.91 24.93 1.80
CA PHE A 13 6.06 24.45 0.44
C PHE A 13 6.35 22.95 0.39
N ASP A 14 7.21 22.44 1.26
CA ASP A 14 7.54 21.03 1.35
C ASP A 14 6.36 20.20 1.86
N THR A 15 5.62 20.73 2.85
CA THR A 15 4.38 20.13 3.34
C THR A 15 3.35 20.00 2.21
N LEU A 16 3.14 21.07 1.44
CA LEU A 16 2.22 21.04 0.31
C LEU A 16 2.65 20.01 -0.76
N ASN A 17 3.94 19.96 -1.11
CA ASN A 17 4.45 19.00 -2.09
C ASN A 17 4.25 17.54 -1.65
N VAL A 18 4.39 17.26 -0.35
CA VAL A 18 4.23 15.90 0.20
C VAL A 18 2.76 15.47 0.23
N TYR A 19 1.84 16.38 0.56
CA TYR A 19 0.43 16.03 0.85
C TYR A 19 -0.54 16.49 -0.23
N MET A 20 -0.09 17.22 -1.24
CA MET A 20 -0.95 17.64 -2.36
C MET A 20 -1.44 16.41 -3.16
N GLY A 21 -2.75 16.33 -3.37
CA GLY A 21 -3.37 15.18 -3.98
C GLY A 21 -3.62 14.04 -2.97
N TYR A 22 -3.68 12.81 -3.46
CA TYR A 22 -3.78 11.62 -2.63
C TYR A 22 -2.39 11.14 -2.20
N ARG A 23 -2.32 10.54 -1.01
CA ARG A 23 -1.13 9.85 -0.50
C ARG A 23 -1.57 8.64 0.32
N TYR A 24 -1.52 7.47 -0.29
CA TYR A 24 -1.92 6.24 0.36
C TYR A 24 -0.78 5.66 1.20
N ASN A 25 -1.11 5.26 2.42
CA ASN A 25 -0.25 4.50 3.30
C ASN A 25 -0.91 3.16 3.63
N LEU A 26 -0.17 2.08 3.43
CA LEU A 26 -0.53 0.75 3.89
C LEU A 26 -0.36 0.69 5.41
N HIS A 27 -1.40 0.23 6.12
CA HIS A 27 -1.35 0.00 7.56
C HIS A 27 -1.14 -1.49 7.86
N SER A 28 -2.02 -2.32 7.35
CA SER A 28 -1.94 -3.77 7.52
C SER A 28 -2.47 -4.49 6.28
N ALA A 29 -2.04 -5.73 6.13
CA ALA A 29 -2.57 -6.64 5.13
C ALA A 29 -2.65 -8.04 5.73
N GLN A 30 -3.78 -8.71 5.53
CA GLN A 30 -4.07 -10.07 5.99
C GLN A 30 -4.56 -10.88 4.81
N PHE A 31 -4.11 -12.12 4.70
CA PHE A 31 -4.41 -13.01 3.59
C PHE A 31 -4.64 -14.43 4.08
N SER A 32 -5.31 -15.23 3.25
CA SER A 32 -5.25 -16.68 3.41
C SER A 32 -3.80 -17.17 3.25
N ASP A 33 -3.33 -18.04 4.14
CA ASP A 33 -1.97 -18.61 4.05
C ASP A 33 -1.83 -19.51 2.82
N GLN A 34 -2.94 -20.13 2.38
CA GLN A 34 -2.99 -21.02 1.24
C GLN A 34 -4.33 -20.95 0.50
N ALA A 35 -4.32 -21.30 -0.78
CA ALA A 35 -5.50 -21.41 -1.61
C ALA A 35 -5.31 -22.49 -2.70
N ALA A 36 -6.41 -23.06 -3.18
CA ALA A 36 -6.36 -23.99 -4.29
C ALA A 36 -6.44 -23.27 -5.64
N PRO A 37 -5.83 -23.81 -6.71
CA PRO A 37 -6.12 -23.39 -8.08
C PRO A 37 -7.61 -23.51 -8.39
N GLY A 38 -8.23 -22.47 -8.94
CA GLY A 38 -9.67 -22.41 -9.17
C GLY A 38 -10.52 -22.11 -7.93
N GLY A 39 -9.90 -21.97 -6.77
CA GLY A 39 -10.55 -21.62 -5.51
C GLY A 39 -10.53 -20.12 -5.22
N LYS A 40 -10.66 -19.78 -3.94
CA LYS A 40 -10.69 -18.40 -3.45
C LYS A 40 -9.63 -18.16 -2.37
N ALA A 41 -9.22 -16.89 -2.23
CA ALA A 41 -8.40 -16.44 -1.12
C ALA A 41 -9.03 -15.22 -0.46
N ASN A 42 -8.97 -15.15 0.85
CA ASN A 42 -9.38 -13.98 1.62
C ASN A 42 -8.31 -12.90 1.59
N VAL A 43 -8.74 -11.66 1.41
CA VAL A 43 -7.89 -10.46 1.39
C VAL A 43 -8.49 -9.41 2.29
N VAL A 44 -7.72 -8.94 3.27
CA VAL A 44 -8.08 -7.79 4.12
C VAL A 44 -6.92 -6.82 4.12
N ILE A 45 -7.10 -5.63 3.56
CA ILE A 45 -6.06 -4.60 3.51
C ILE A 45 -6.62 -3.32 4.12
N SER A 46 -5.86 -2.73 5.04
CA SER A 46 -6.18 -1.45 5.66
C SER A 46 -5.26 -0.37 5.09
N ILE A 47 -5.87 0.66 4.49
CA ILE A 47 -5.19 1.76 3.81
C ILE A 47 -5.68 3.08 4.39
N ARG A 48 -4.79 4.07 4.49
CA ARG A 48 -5.14 5.43 4.84
C ARG A 48 -4.68 6.39 3.76
N ASN A 49 -5.57 7.30 3.38
CA ASN A 49 -5.18 8.44 2.55
C ASN A 49 -4.79 9.60 3.46
N VAL A 50 -3.49 9.86 3.57
CA VAL A 50 -2.93 10.97 4.35
C VAL A 50 -2.70 12.23 3.51
N GLY A 51 -3.07 12.21 2.23
CA GLY A 51 -3.04 13.37 1.35
C GLY A 51 -4.23 14.30 1.57
N TYR A 52 -4.30 15.38 0.81
CA TYR A 52 -5.36 16.38 0.92
C TYR A 52 -6.56 16.14 0.00
N ALA A 53 -6.46 15.24 -0.96
CA ALA A 53 -7.54 14.95 -1.90
C ALA A 53 -7.68 13.45 -2.17
N PRO A 54 -8.85 12.97 -2.60
CA PRO A 54 -9.02 11.61 -3.07
C PRO A 54 -8.38 11.41 -4.46
N LEU A 55 -8.26 10.16 -4.87
CA LEU A 55 -7.96 9.83 -6.25
C LEU A 55 -9.14 10.27 -7.14
N TYR A 56 -8.84 10.98 -8.22
CA TYR A 56 -9.88 11.48 -9.13
C TYR A 56 -10.24 10.46 -10.23
N ASN A 57 -9.22 9.91 -10.88
CA ASN A 57 -9.43 8.97 -12.00
C ASN A 57 -9.66 7.55 -11.49
N ALA A 58 -10.62 6.84 -12.10
CA ALA A 58 -10.84 5.44 -11.79
C ALA A 58 -9.60 4.61 -12.11
N ARG A 59 -9.22 3.72 -11.19
CA ARG A 59 -8.16 2.73 -11.36
C ARG A 59 -8.61 1.42 -10.72
N THR A 60 -8.32 0.32 -11.37
CA THR A 60 -8.50 -1.00 -10.78
C THR A 60 -7.32 -1.29 -9.86
N ALA A 61 -7.62 -1.72 -8.64
CA ALA A 61 -6.62 -2.29 -7.75
C ALA A 61 -6.52 -3.80 -8.01
N TYR A 62 -5.31 -4.34 -8.00
CA TYR A 62 -5.04 -5.77 -8.20
C TYR A 62 -4.22 -6.31 -7.05
N ILE A 63 -4.56 -7.50 -6.57
CA ILE A 63 -3.59 -8.33 -5.85
C ILE A 63 -2.74 -9.05 -6.89
N VAL A 64 -1.43 -8.93 -6.76
CA VAL A 64 -0.49 -9.62 -7.64
C VAL A 64 0.18 -10.74 -6.87
N LEU A 65 0.04 -11.96 -7.39
CA LEU A 65 0.78 -13.13 -6.96
C LEU A 65 2.02 -13.23 -7.84
N LYS A 66 3.20 -13.16 -7.28
CA LYS A 66 4.45 -13.20 -8.04
C LYS A 66 5.47 -14.12 -7.38
N ASN A 67 6.06 -14.99 -8.19
CA ASN A 67 7.27 -15.73 -7.86
C ASN A 67 8.31 -15.56 -8.98
N ASP A 68 9.40 -16.30 -8.93
CA ASP A 68 10.51 -16.18 -9.90
C ASP A 68 10.08 -16.47 -11.34
N ASN A 69 9.04 -17.28 -11.52
CA ASN A 69 8.66 -17.81 -12.84
C ASN A 69 7.33 -17.25 -13.36
N LYS A 70 6.43 -16.83 -12.48
CA LYS A 70 5.03 -16.52 -12.82
C LYS A 70 4.53 -15.29 -12.08
N THR A 71 3.64 -14.56 -12.74
CA THR A 71 2.93 -13.41 -12.19
C THR A 71 1.47 -13.48 -12.58
N TYR A 72 0.57 -13.31 -11.61
CA TYR A 72 -0.88 -13.29 -11.81
C TYR A 72 -1.44 -12.05 -11.14
N ALA A 73 -2.24 -11.26 -11.85
CA ALA A 73 -2.89 -10.08 -11.32
C ALA A 73 -4.39 -10.34 -11.16
N LEU A 74 -4.87 -10.31 -9.94
CA LEU A 74 -6.25 -10.60 -9.56
C LEU A 74 -6.96 -9.28 -9.25
N PRO A 75 -8.00 -8.89 -9.99
CA PRO A 75 -8.69 -7.63 -9.78
C PRO A 75 -9.48 -7.64 -8.46
N LEU A 76 -9.41 -6.51 -7.74
CA LEU A 76 -10.26 -6.23 -6.59
C LEU A 76 -11.50 -5.43 -7.02
N GLN A 77 -12.59 -5.57 -6.28
CA GLN A 77 -13.81 -4.76 -6.45
C GLN A 77 -13.67 -3.38 -5.81
N ALA A 78 -12.71 -3.21 -4.90
CA ALA A 78 -12.47 -1.95 -4.21
C ALA A 78 -12.18 -0.80 -5.18
N ASP A 79 -12.85 0.32 -4.96
CA ASP A 79 -12.64 1.55 -5.73
C ASP A 79 -11.72 2.52 -4.97
N PRO A 80 -10.47 2.72 -5.43
CA PRO A 80 -9.52 3.62 -4.77
C PRO A 80 -9.98 5.08 -4.64
N ARG A 81 -10.96 5.52 -5.45
CA ARG A 81 -11.53 6.87 -5.37
C ARG A 81 -12.31 7.09 -4.07
N ARG A 82 -12.75 6.00 -3.41
CA ARG A 82 -13.46 6.05 -2.14
C ARG A 82 -12.55 6.06 -0.93
N TRP A 83 -11.23 5.97 -1.11
CA TRP A 83 -10.25 6.10 -0.03
C TRP A 83 -9.99 7.58 0.23
N LEU A 84 -10.92 8.19 0.99
CA LEU A 84 -10.98 9.63 1.20
C LEU A 84 -9.89 10.12 2.15
N PRO A 85 -9.44 11.37 2.01
CA PRO A 85 -8.50 12.01 2.93
C PRO A 85 -9.19 12.34 4.25
N ASN A 86 -9.15 11.43 5.17
CA ASN A 86 -9.67 11.59 6.52
C ASN A 86 -8.81 10.76 7.49
N ASP A 87 -9.12 10.84 8.78
CA ASP A 87 -8.41 10.05 9.78
C ASP A 87 -8.88 8.59 9.87
N ALA A 88 -9.88 8.20 9.07
CA ALA A 88 -10.38 6.83 9.02
C ALA A 88 -9.54 5.94 8.09
N TRP A 89 -9.51 4.66 8.42
CA TRP A 89 -8.93 3.62 7.57
C TRP A 89 -9.95 3.17 6.53
N SER A 90 -9.52 3.09 5.28
CA SER A 90 -10.26 2.42 4.22
C SER A 90 -9.92 0.93 4.26
N LEU A 91 -10.92 0.10 4.48
CA LEU A 91 -10.78 -1.34 4.60
C LEU A 91 -11.21 -2.00 3.28
N ILE A 92 -10.29 -2.70 2.64
CA ILE A 92 -10.58 -3.65 1.57
C ILE A 92 -10.80 -4.99 2.25
N ARG A 93 -11.96 -5.60 2.04
CA ARG A 93 -12.32 -6.90 2.60
C ARG A 93 -13.03 -7.71 1.54
N GLU A 94 -12.29 -8.56 0.86
CA GLU A 94 -12.76 -9.27 -0.31
C GLU A 94 -12.25 -10.72 -0.34
N GLN A 95 -12.99 -11.56 -1.05
CA GLN A 95 -12.50 -12.84 -1.55
C GLN A 95 -12.11 -12.68 -3.01
N VAL A 96 -10.88 -13.04 -3.34
CA VAL A 96 -10.39 -13.03 -4.72
C VAL A 96 -10.40 -14.42 -5.29
N ASP A 97 -10.83 -14.54 -6.54
CA ASP A 97 -10.83 -15.81 -7.25
C ASP A 97 -9.39 -16.14 -7.72
N ILE A 98 -8.90 -17.31 -7.38
CA ILE A 98 -7.62 -17.82 -7.84
C ILE A 98 -7.86 -18.52 -9.18
N PRO A 99 -7.26 -18.08 -10.28
CA PRO A 99 -7.45 -18.76 -11.58
C PRO A 99 -7.02 -20.22 -11.54
N ALA A 100 -7.76 -21.08 -12.23
CA ALA A 100 -7.47 -22.52 -12.26
C ALA A 100 -6.10 -22.88 -12.89
N ASN A 101 -5.53 -21.97 -13.67
CA ASN A 101 -4.22 -22.13 -14.31
C ASN A 101 -3.05 -21.58 -13.46
N VAL A 102 -3.30 -21.16 -12.23
CA VAL A 102 -2.21 -20.75 -11.32
C VAL A 102 -1.44 -22.01 -10.92
N ALA A 103 -0.12 -21.98 -11.17
CA ALA A 103 0.74 -23.09 -10.82
C ALA A 103 0.89 -23.22 -9.29
N GLU A 104 1.06 -24.45 -8.80
CA GLU A 104 1.39 -24.68 -7.40
C GLU A 104 2.73 -24.03 -7.03
N GLY A 105 2.84 -23.57 -5.80
CA GLY A 105 4.02 -22.94 -5.26
C GLY A 105 3.71 -21.76 -4.34
N THR A 106 4.76 -21.17 -3.77
CA THR A 106 4.66 -19.99 -2.93
C THR A 106 4.82 -18.73 -3.76
N TYR A 107 3.95 -17.76 -3.51
CA TYR A 107 3.93 -16.49 -4.20
C TYR A 107 4.03 -15.35 -3.19
N HIS A 108 4.83 -14.32 -3.51
CA HIS A 108 4.81 -13.05 -2.82
C HIS A 108 3.60 -12.23 -3.29
N LEU A 109 3.03 -11.46 -2.36
CA LEU A 109 1.82 -10.68 -2.58
C LEU A 109 2.14 -9.20 -2.70
N TYR A 110 1.58 -8.57 -3.73
CA TYR A 110 1.71 -7.14 -3.98
C TYR A 110 0.35 -6.52 -4.25
N LEU A 111 0.24 -5.21 -3.98
CA LEU A 111 -0.87 -4.40 -4.44
C LEU A 111 -0.42 -3.56 -5.63
N TRP A 112 -1.16 -3.65 -6.73
CA TRP A 112 -0.88 -2.93 -7.96
C TRP A 112 -2.07 -2.11 -8.42
N MET A 113 -1.85 -0.84 -8.68
CA MET A 113 -2.85 0.09 -9.18
C MET A 113 -2.31 0.83 -10.39
N PRO A 114 -2.31 0.18 -11.58
CA PRO A 114 -1.80 0.75 -12.83
C PRO A 114 -2.70 1.87 -13.35
N ASP A 115 -2.24 2.55 -14.38
CA ASP A 115 -3.13 3.38 -15.17
C ASP A 115 -4.15 2.52 -15.91
N ARG A 116 -5.34 3.07 -16.13
CA ARG A 116 -6.42 2.39 -16.85
C ARG A 116 -6.16 2.29 -18.36
N HIS A 117 -5.27 3.14 -18.89
CA HIS A 117 -4.99 3.20 -20.32
C HIS A 117 -3.98 2.11 -20.69
N GLU A 118 -4.37 1.21 -21.59
CA GLU A 118 -3.60 0.00 -21.92
C GLU A 118 -2.17 0.31 -22.42
N SER A 119 -1.95 1.44 -23.13
CA SER A 119 -0.61 1.80 -23.64
C SER A 119 0.42 2.13 -22.57
N ILE A 120 -0.02 2.49 -21.35
CA ILE A 120 0.84 2.87 -20.24
C ILE A 120 0.59 2.04 -18.97
N LYS A 121 -0.32 1.08 -19.05
CA LYS A 121 -0.72 0.22 -17.92
C LYS A 121 0.46 -0.55 -17.33
N SER A 122 1.33 -1.06 -18.17
CA SER A 122 2.53 -1.82 -17.77
C SER A 122 3.72 -0.95 -17.39
N ASP A 123 3.65 0.37 -17.60
CA ASP A 123 4.73 1.28 -17.24
C ASP A 123 4.65 1.63 -15.74
N PRO A 124 5.65 1.22 -14.92
CA PRO A 124 5.63 1.42 -13.47
C PRO A 124 5.53 2.89 -13.06
N ARG A 125 5.98 3.83 -13.91
CA ARG A 125 5.91 5.27 -13.64
C ARG A 125 4.49 5.80 -13.51
N TYR A 126 3.51 5.11 -14.09
CA TYR A 126 2.08 5.48 -14.04
C TYR A 126 1.28 4.67 -13.01
N ALA A 127 1.89 3.72 -12.32
CA ALA A 127 1.25 3.02 -11.23
C ALA A 127 1.26 3.86 -9.94
N ILE A 128 0.27 3.65 -9.08
CA ILE A 128 0.17 4.36 -7.79
C ILE A 128 1.17 3.78 -6.81
N ARG A 129 2.09 4.61 -6.36
CA ARG A 129 3.06 4.33 -5.31
C ARG A 129 2.49 4.67 -3.93
N PHE A 130 2.64 3.78 -2.96
CA PHE A 130 2.34 4.06 -1.56
C PHE A 130 3.46 4.87 -0.89
N GLY A 131 3.07 5.65 0.12
CA GLY A 131 3.99 6.51 0.87
C GLY A 131 4.84 5.78 1.91
N ASN A 132 4.66 4.48 2.09
CA ASN A 132 5.46 3.67 3.01
C ASN A 132 6.89 3.50 2.49
N VAL A 133 7.85 3.43 3.42
CA VAL A 133 9.23 3.12 3.10
C VAL A 133 9.36 1.63 2.77
N ASN A 134 10.18 1.27 1.78
CA ASN A 134 10.49 -0.12 1.37
C ASN A 134 9.26 -0.94 0.90
N VAL A 135 8.22 -0.28 0.42
CA VAL A 135 7.03 -0.95 -0.12
C VAL A 135 7.04 -0.94 -1.65
N TRP A 136 7.56 0.13 -2.25
CA TRP A 136 7.52 0.35 -3.68
C TRP A 136 8.65 -0.36 -4.43
N ASP A 137 8.27 -1.16 -5.44
CA ASP A 137 9.20 -1.69 -6.45
C ASP A 137 9.11 -0.82 -7.72
N GLN A 138 10.18 -0.08 -7.99
CA GLN A 138 10.26 0.82 -9.14
C GLN A 138 10.32 0.11 -10.50
N ASN A 139 10.69 -1.18 -10.53
CA ASN A 139 10.82 -1.94 -11.77
C ASN A 139 9.46 -2.47 -12.24
N THR A 140 8.57 -2.78 -11.32
CA THR A 140 7.26 -3.38 -11.62
C THR A 140 6.09 -2.43 -11.40
N GLY A 141 6.26 -1.39 -10.58
CA GLY A 141 5.17 -0.52 -10.15
C GLY A 141 4.27 -1.17 -9.10
N TYR A 142 4.76 -2.19 -8.40
CA TYR A 142 4.02 -2.91 -7.37
C TYR A 142 4.35 -2.36 -5.99
N ASN A 143 3.35 -2.42 -5.09
CA ASN A 143 3.54 -2.14 -3.68
C ASN A 143 3.58 -3.47 -2.93
N ASP A 144 4.74 -3.84 -2.42
CA ASP A 144 4.96 -5.07 -1.68
C ASP A 144 4.12 -5.08 -0.38
N LEU A 145 3.32 -6.13 -0.19
CA LEU A 145 2.48 -6.30 1.00
C LEU A 145 3.22 -7.04 2.13
N GLY A 146 4.43 -7.54 1.86
CA GLY A 146 5.26 -8.27 2.81
C GLY A 146 4.68 -9.62 3.24
N ALA A 147 3.81 -10.18 2.44
CA ALA A 147 3.11 -11.42 2.70
C ALA A 147 3.33 -12.42 1.56
N THR A 148 3.10 -13.69 1.85
CA THR A 148 3.13 -14.79 0.88
C THR A 148 1.86 -15.61 0.97
N ILE A 149 1.51 -16.29 -0.13
CA ILE A 149 0.46 -17.29 -0.18
C ILE A 149 0.99 -18.56 -0.84
N THR A 150 0.61 -19.71 -0.34
CA THR A 150 0.94 -20.99 -0.96
C THR A 150 -0.24 -21.51 -1.78
N ILE A 151 -0.03 -21.71 -3.07
CA ILE A 151 -1.03 -22.33 -3.95
C ILE A 151 -0.77 -23.83 -3.99
N SER A 152 -1.80 -24.61 -3.62
CA SER A 152 -1.72 -26.07 -3.61
C SER A 152 -3.09 -26.69 -3.90
N THR A 153 -3.11 -27.79 -4.63
CA THR A 153 -4.33 -28.59 -4.90
C THR A 153 -4.92 -29.19 -3.64
N SER A 154 -4.13 -29.34 -2.58
CA SER A 154 -4.60 -29.80 -1.26
C SER A 154 -5.21 -28.71 -0.39
N ALA A 155 -5.08 -27.44 -0.78
CA ALA A 155 -5.67 -26.33 -0.04
C ALA A 155 -7.20 -26.28 -0.22
N PRO A 156 -7.94 -25.64 0.70
CA PRO A 156 -9.38 -25.50 0.56
C PRO A 156 -9.72 -24.64 -0.66
N GLN A 157 -10.78 -25.02 -1.38
CA GLN A 157 -11.32 -24.27 -2.52
C GLN A 157 -11.98 -22.94 -2.05
N ASP A 158 -12.59 -22.97 -0.88
CA ASP A 158 -13.19 -21.80 -0.25
C ASP A 158 -12.58 -21.65 1.17
N PRO A 159 -11.91 -20.53 1.44
CA PRO A 159 -11.33 -20.27 2.77
C PRO A 159 -12.39 -19.95 3.83
N GLY A 160 -13.68 -19.93 3.47
CA GLY A 160 -14.76 -19.57 4.38
C GLY A 160 -14.79 -18.09 4.73
N VAL A 161 -15.58 -17.75 5.75
CA VAL A 161 -15.66 -16.38 6.27
C VAL A 161 -14.29 -15.98 6.81
N LEU A 162 -13.87 -14.75 6.52
CA LEU A 162 -12.62 -14.16 7.03
C LEU A 162 -12.47 -14.42 8.53
N PRO A 163 -11.58 -15.32 8.98
CA PRO A 163 -11.41 -15.60 10.41
C PRO A 163 -10.88 -14.36 11.12
N GLU A 164 -11.35 -14.14 12.34
CA GLU A 164 -10.65 -13.30 13.28
C GLU A 164 -9.31 -14.01 13.57
N GLY A 165 -8.19 -13.50 13.05
CA GLY A 165 -6.87 -14.07 13.29
C GLY A 165 -6.12 -14.60 12.09
N MET A 166 -6.42 -14.12 10.87
CA MET A 166 -5.50 -14.29 9.73
C MET A 166 -4.15 -13.64 10.04
N SER A 167 -3.05 -14.24 9.56
CA SER A 167 -1.70 -13.69 9.71
C SER A 167 -1.67 -12.22 9.34
N GLU A 168 -1.53 -11.35 10.32
CA GLU A 168 -1.42 -9.92 10.11
C GLU A 168 0.05 -9.57 9.85
N VAL A 169 0.37 -9.14 8.65
CA VAL A 169 1.64 -8.50 8.37
C VAL A 169 1.54 -7.04 8.83
N GLN A 170 1.88 -6.79 10.08
CA GLN A 170 2.10 -5.43 10.55
C GLN A 170 3.40 -4.93 9.94
N ARG A 171 3.29 -4.02 9.00
CA ARG A 171 4.46 -3.26 8.60
C ARG A 171 4.82 -2.35 9.76
N ASP A 172 6.08 -2.40 10.16
CA ASP A 172 6.64 -1.63 11.26
C ASP A 172 5.98 -0.27 11.34
N LYS A 173 5.22 -0.06 12.40
CA LYS A 173 4.93 1.29 12.82
C LYS A 173 6.29 1.94 12.98
N VAL A 174 6.64 2.84 12.07
CA VAL A 174 7.64 3.82 12.40
C VAL A 174 7.03 4.62 13.54
N GLN A 175 7.15 4.09 14.77
CA GLN A 175 6.80 4.80 15.98
C GLN A 175 7.82 5.92 16.15
N GLY A 176 7.63 6.99 15.38
CA GLY A 176 8.23 8.26 15.71
C GLY A 176 7.22 9.02 16.54
N THR A 177 7.52 9.27 17.79
CA THR A 177 6.77 10.23 18.60
C THR A 177 7.05 11.62 18.03
N LYS A 178 6.00 12.35 17.68
CA LYS A 178 6.13 13.74 17.23
C LYS A 178 6.11 14.63 18.46
N VAL A 179 7.15 15.39 18.68
CA VAL A 179 7.29 16.33 19.80
C VAL A 179 7.55 17.73 19.23
N ILE A 180 6.93 18.75 19.79
CA ILE A 180 7.30 20.15 19.50
C ILE A 180 8.35 20.55 20.53
N LYS A 181 9.56 20.85 20.08
CA LYS A 181 10.68 21.30 20.90
C LYS A 181 11.15 22.64 20.33
N ASP A 182 11.15 23.67 21.12
CA ASP A 182 11.52 25.04 20.72
C ASP A 182 10.76 25.57 19.48
N GLY A 183 9.46 25.22 19.36
CA GLY A 183 8.60 25.62 18.25
C GLY A 183 8.86 24.83 16.95
N GLN A 184 9.73 23.84 16.96
CA GLN A 184 10.01 22.96 15.82
C GLN A 184 9.42 21.56 16.04
N LEU A 185 8.87 20.97 14.97
CA LEU A 185 8.39 19.59 14.99
C LEU A 185 9.57 18.63 14.87
N ILE A 186 9.81 17.85 15.91
CA ILE A 186 10.84 16.82 15.98
C ILE A 186 10.16 15.44 15.91
N ILE A 187 10.72 14.54 15.13
CA ILE A 187 10.31 13.13 15.05
C ILE A 187 11.33 12.30 15.81
N CYS A 188 10.94 11.77 16.97
CA CYS A 188 11.79 10.89 17.77
C CYS A 188 11.57 9.44 17.35
N LYS A 189 12.63 8.70 16.99
CA LYS A 189 12.61 7.28 16.67
C LYS A 189 13.66 6.56 17.53
N GLY A 190 13.19 5.90 18.59
CA GLY A 190 14.09 5.39 19.63
C GLY A 190 14.87 6.55 20.26
N ASP A 191 16.18 6.43 20.39
CA ASP A 191 17.06 7.48 20.94
C ASP A 191 17.49 8.54 19.95
N LYS A 192 16.95 8.52 18.72
CA LYS A 192 17.31 9.48 17.66
C LYS A 192 16.20 10.48 17.41
N GLU A 193 16.58 11.74 17.31
CA GLU A 193 15.71 12.85 16.94
C GLU A 193 15.97 13.26 15.49
N TYR A 194 14.90 13.49 14.73
CA TYR A 194 14.97 13.93 13.34
C TYR A 194 14.10 15.17 13.15
N ASN A 195 14.57 16.13 12.37
CA ASN A 195 13.74 17.25 11.93
C ASN A 195 12.72 16.78 10.86
N VAL A 196 11.80 17.67 10.47
CA VAL A 196 10.78 17.39 9.43
C VAL A 196 11.34 17.03 8.07
N LEU A 197 12.61 17.31 7.81
CA LEU A 197 13.33 16.97 6.58
C LEU A 197 14.01 15.60 6.67
N GLY A 198 13.92 14.92 7.82
CA GLY A 198 14.55 13.61 8.05
C GLY A 198 16.03 13.68 8.41
N HIS A 199 16.59 14.89 8.69
CA HIS A 199 17.95 15.03 9.15
C HIS A 199 18.02 14.75 10.65
N SER A 200 19.02 13.95 11.08
CA SER A 200 19.30 13.73 12.50
C SER A 200 19.63 15.05 13.18
N CYS A 201 19.00 15.32 14.31
CA CYS A 201 19.24 16.51 15.09
C CYS A 201 20.48 16.38 16.01
N PHE A 202 21.03 15.15 16.12
CA PHE A 202 22.35 14.85 16.78
C PHE A 202 22.74 13.41 16.49
#